data_fa2052f9f95a4988a992c671004ac671
#
_entry.id   fa2052f9f95a4988a992c671004ac671
#
_cell.length_a   1.000
_cell.length_b   1.000
_cell.length_c   1.000
_cell.angle_alpha   90.00
_cell.angle_beta   90.00
_cell.angle_gamma   90.00
#
_symmetry.space_group_name_H-M   'P 1'
#
loop_
_entity.id
_entity.type
_entity.pdbx_description
1 polymer ?
#
loop_
_entity_poly.entity_id
_entity_poly.type
_entity_poly.pdbx_seq_one_letter_code
_entity_poly.pdbx_strand_id
1 'polypeptide(L)'
;MKLAVPQLEELSFVKDEIGVPHLEARYVHWRTRGSKQQEMQFSDGTLRLIGFLFALIDSNGVLLLEEPEINLHPGIVAQFPEFIAKIQRVKKGGRQVFITTHSYDILSNEGIAPEEVLLLTNSPEGTEVEVLSNVEKAKNILAAGFSMADVVMPLTKPWSIESMSHIKLD
;
A
#
# COMPACT_ATOMS: atom_id res chain seq x y z
N MET A 1 7.74 8.84 8.72
CA MET A 1 8.98 8.79 7.89
C MET A 1 10.15 8.16 8.62
N LYS A 2 10.64 8.66 9.75
CA LYS A 2 11.84 8.13 10.45
C LYS A 2 11.80 6.62 10.76
N LEU A 3 10.63 6.04 10.98
CA LEU A 3 10.51 4.60 11.24
C LEU A 3 10.70 3.74 9.98
N ALA A 4 10.31 4.24 8.81
CA ALA A 4 10.38 3.51 7.56
C ALA A 4 11.65 3.82 6.74
N VAL A 5 12.16 5.03 6.86
CA VAL A 5 13.42 5.50 6.24
C VAL A 5 14.24 6.22 7.32
N PRO A 6 14.93 5.46 8.19
CA PRO A 6 15.64 6.04 9.35
C PRO A 6 16.69 7.09 8.98
N GLN A 7 17.26 6.96 7.79
CA GLN A 7 18.30 7.87 7.28
C GLN A 7 17.74 9.21 6.79
N LEU A 8 16.41 9.31 6.60
CA LEU A 8 15.79 10.51 6.05
C LEU A 8 15.39 11.46 7.17
N GLU A 9 16.09 12.59 7.24
CA GLU A 9 15.81 13.69 8.15
C GLU A 9 15.45 14.96 7.38
N GLU A 10 14.73 15.87 8.03
CA GLU A 10 14.45 17.22 7.54
C GLU A 10 13.95 17.27 6.09
N LEU A 11 12.79 16.65 5.86
CA LEU A 11 12.10 16.81 4.58
C LEU A 11 11.64 18.27 4.44
N SER A 12 12.07 18.95 3.38
CA SER A 12 11.79 20.35 3.13
C SER A 12 11.42 20.59 1.66
N PHE A 13 10.74 21.69 1.43
CA PHE A 13 10.40 22.18 0.11
C PHE A 13 11.36 23.33 -0.24
N VAL A 14 12.08 23.20 -1.33
CA VAL A 14 13.02 24.21 -1.82
C VAL A 14 12.68 24.59 -3.27
N LYS A 15 13.13 25.77 -3.70
CA LYS A 15 13.06 26.17 -5.11
C LYS A 15 14.47 26.30 -5.65
N ASP A 16 14.68 25.87 -6.88
CA ASP A 16 15.92 26.09 -7.60
C ASP A 16 16.06 27.54 -8.06
N GLU A 17 17.17 27.84 -8.76
CA GLU A 17 17.50 29.18 -9.24
C GLU A 17 16.50 29.75 -10.25
N ILE A 18 15.75 28.89 -10.93
CA ILE A 18 14.71 29.26 -11.91
C ILE A 18 13.30 29.17 -11.33
N GLY A 19 13.18 28.88 -10.03
CA GLY A 19 11.92 28.86 -9.29
C GLY A 19 11.16 27.54 -9.34
N VAL A 20 11.75 26.47 -9.89
CA VAL A 20 11.14 25.13 -9.90
C VAL A 20 11.15 24.55 -8.48
N PRO A 21 10.01 24.02 -8.01
CA PRO A 21 9.91 23.43 -6.69
C PRO A 21 10.53 22.04 -6.63
N HIS A 22 11.27 21.76 -5.56
CA HIS A 22 11.90 20.49 -5.26
C HIS A 22 11.60 20.02 -3.85
N LEU A 23 11.50 18.71 -3.67
CA LEU A 23 11.49 18.08 -2.37
C LEU A 23 12.93 17.74 -1.99
N GLU A 24 13.44 18.36 -0.95
CA GLU A 24 14.79 18.15 -0.44
C GLU A 24 14.73 17.43 0.92
N ALA A 25 15.57 16.43 1.12
CA ALA A 25 15.77 15.80 2.41
C ALA A 25 17.25 15.74 2.78
N ARG A 26 17.52 15.82 4.08
CA ARG A 26 18.84 15.53 4.60
C ARG A 26 18.93 14.04 4.95
N TYR A 27 19.85 13.32 4.31
CA TYR A 27 20.18 11.95 4.66
C TYR A 27 21.27 11.91 5.73
N VAL A 28 20.99 11.20 6.82
CA VAL A 28 22.00 10.92 7.84
C VAL A 28 23.03 9.97 7.25
N HIS A 29 24.26 10.39 7.24
CA HIS A 29 25.40 9.63 6.76
C HIS A 29 26.39 9.43 7.91
N TRP A 30 27.27 8.43 7.83
CA TRP A 30 28.38 8.26 8.77
C TRP A 30 29.29 9.49 8.86
N ARG A 31 29.29 10.37 7.85
CA ARG A 31 29.94 11.68 7.90
C ARG A 31 29.04 12.69 8.60
N THR A 32 29.62 13.47 9.51
CA THR A 32 28.96 14.38 10.47
C THR A 32 28.04 15.46 9.86
N ARG A 33 28.09 15.71 8.56
CA ARG A 33 27.29 16.78 7.90
C ARG A 33 26.08 16.28 7.11
N GLY A 34 25.88 14.96 7.01
CA GLY A 34 24.84 14.42 6.14
C GLY A 34 25.00 14.82 4.67
N SER A 35 24.16 14.34 3.80
CA SER A 35 24.04 14.83 2.43
C SER A 35 22.61 15.28 2.17
N LYS A 36 22.46 16.45 1.56
CA LYS A 36 21.18 16.89 1.02
C LYS A 36 20.94 16.16 -0.29
N GLN A 37 19.76 15.63 -0.44
CA GLN A 37 19.31 14.94 -1.65
C GLN A 37 17.96 15.51 -2.06
N GLN A 38 17.73 15.61 -3.35
CA GLN A 38 16.44 15.99 -3.93
C GLN A 38 15.68 14.76 -4.40
N GLU A 39 14.39 14.92 -4.68
CA GLU A 39 13.48 13.86 -5.09
C GLU A 39 14.03 12.98 -6.22
N MET A 40 14.79 13.52 -7.14
CA MET A 40 15.43 12.78 -8.25
C MET A 40 16.45 11.72 -7.77
N GLN A 41 16.94 11.87 -6.53
CA GLN A 41 17.92 10.98 -5.92
C GLN A 41 17.27 9.98 -4.94
N PHE A 42 15.96 10.11 -4.69
CA PHE A 42 15.23 9.19 -3.83
C PHE A 42 14.92 7.90 -4.60
N SER A 43 14.82 6.80 -3.88
CA SER A 43 14.28 5.58 -4.45
C SER A 43 12.77 5.74 -4.72
N ASP A 44 12.25 5.00 -5.70
CA ASP A 44 10.81 4.96 -5.99
C ASP A 44 9.99 4.60 -4.75
N GLY A 45 10.45 3.65 -3.95
CA GLY A 45 9.80 3.28 -2.69
C GLY A 45 9.77 4.44 -1.69
N THR A 46 10.85 5.24 -1.59
CA THR A 46 10.86 6.43 -0.72
C THR A 46 9.84 7.45 -1.18
N LEU A 47 9.77 7.74 -2.49
CA LEU A 47 8.81 8.68 -3.05
C LEU A 47 7.37 8.19 -2.86
N ARG A 48 7.09 6.93 -3.11
CA ARG A 48 5.76 6.32 -2.89
C ARG A 48 5.33 6.41 -1.43
N LEU A 49 6.23 6.10 -0.50
CA LEU A 49 5.94 6.19 0.92
C LEU A 49 5.65 7.63 1.36
N ILE A 50 6.43 8.61 0.86
CA ILE A 50 6.17 10.04 1.12
C ILE A 50 4.78 10.41 0.58
N GLY A 51 4.48 10.06 -0.67
CA GLY A 51 3.19 10.32 -1.30
C GLY A 51 2.02 9.68 -0.54
N PHE A 52 2.15 8.42 -0.15
CA PHE A 52 1.17 7.69 0.65
C PHE A 52 0.88 8.40 1.99
N LEU A 53 1.93 8.72 2.75
CA LEU A 53 1.78 9.39 4.05
C LEU A 53 1.20 10.80 3.89
N PHE A 54 1.64 11.54 2.87
CA PHE A 54 1.09 12.86 2.57
C PHE A 54 -0.39 12.78 2.21
N ALA A 55 -0.78 11.86 1.31
CA ALA A 55 -2.16 11.65 0.93
C ALA A 55 -3.06 11.28 2.12
N LEU A 56 -2.56 10.50 3.07
CA LEU A 56 -3.28 10.17 4.30
C LEU A 56 -3.48 11.37 5.22
N ILE A 57 -2.50 12.27 5.30
CA ILE A 57 -2.49 13.39 6.26
C ILE A 57 -3.22 14.62 5.71
N ASP A 58 -2.97 14.97 4.45
CA ASP A 58 -3.31 16.30 3.91
C ASP A 58 -4.77 16.41 3.46
N SER A 59 -5.40 15.36 2.96
CA SER A 59 -6.68 15.50 2.28
C SER A 59 -7.90 15.21 3.14
N ASN A 60 -9.02 15.88 2.80
CA ASN A 60 -10.37 15.58 3.27
C ASN A 60 -11.12 14.81 2.17
N GLY A 61 -12.12 14.00 2.56
CA GLY A 61 -12.93 13.21 1.61
C GLY A 61 -12.39 11.80 1.38
N VAL A 62 -12.91 11.13 0.35
CA VAL A 62 -12.53 9.75 -0.02
C VAL A 62 -11.10 9.71 -0.57
N LEU A 63 -10.34 8.72 -0.14
CA LEU A 63 -9.00 8.44 -0.67
C LEU A 63 -9.03 7.11 -1.42
N LEU A 64 -8.59 7.15 -2.66
CA LEU A 64 -8.40 5.97 -3.51
C LEU A 64 -6.89 5.76 -3.70
N LEU A 65 -6.40 4.59 -3.31
CA LEU A 65 -5.00 4.20 -3.43
C LEU A 65 -4.91 2.94 -4.28
N GLU A 66 -4.21 3.02 -5.39
CA GLU A 66 -3.96 1.89 -6.26
C GLU A 66 -2.58 1.32 -5.96
N GLU A 67 -2.57 0.06 -5.52
CA GLU A 67 -1.36 -0.73 -5.19
C GLU A 67 -0.25 0.11 -4.50
N PRO A 68 -0.55 0.74 -3.35
CA PRO A 68 0.39 1.64 -2.69
C PRO A 68 1.65 0.93 -2.18
N GLU A 69 1.64 -0.38 -2.14
CA GLU A 69 2.74 -1.24 -1.70
C GLU A 69 3.86 -1.44 -2.71
N ILE A 70 3.64 -1.13 -4.00
CA ILE A 70 4.63 -1.36 -5.05
C ILE A 70 5.96 -0.67 -4.72
N ASN A 71 7.07 -1.40 -4.91
CA ASN A 71 8.44 -0.94 -4.63
C ASN A 71 8.73 -0.64 -3.14
N LEU A 72 7.88 -1.12 -2.22
CA LEU A 72 8.10 -1.01 -0.79
C LEU A 72 8.53 -2.35 -0.18
N HIS A 73 9.28 -2.25 0.92
CA HIS A 73 9.67 -3.43 1.68
C HIS A 73 8.45 -4.06 2.37
N PRO A 74 8.24 -5.40 2.32
CA PRO A 74 7.10 -6.09 2.93
C PRO A 74 6.82 -5.68 4.38
N GLY A 75 7.85 -5.53 5.21
CA GLY A 75 7.70 -5.09 6.58
C GLY A 75 7.15 -3.67 6.77
N ILE A 76 7.26 -2.80 5.75
CA ILE A 76 6.62 -1.47 5.74
C ILE A 76 5.16 -1.63 5.32
N VAL A 77 4.92 -2.43 4.30
CA VAL A 77 3.61 -2.71 3.73
C VAL A 77 2.66 -3.31 4.77
N ALA A 78 3.14 -4.26 5.55
CA ALA A 78 2.39 -4.88 6.65
C ALA A 78 1.89 -3.87 7.72
N GLN A 79 2.50 -2.68 7.81
CA GLN A 79 2.10 -1.63 8.74
C GLN A 79 1.03 -0.67 8.17
N PHE A 80 0.69 -0.76 6.88
CA PHE A 80 -0.26 0.16 6.25
C PHE A 80 -1.62 0.20 6.92
N PRO A 81 -2.27 -0.95 7.23
CA PRO A 81 -3.58 -0.93 7.91
C PRO A 81 -3.53 -0.19 9.24
N GLU A 82 -2.47 -0.38 10.03
CA GLU A 82 -2.31 0.32 11.29
C GLU A 82 -2.08 1.83 11.13
N PHE A 83 -1.29 2.25 10.13
CA PHE A 83 -1.09 3.67 9.83
C PHE A 83 -2.40 4.34 9.46
N ILE A 84 -3.19 3.72 8.61
CA ILE A 84 -4.50 4.21 8.18
C ILE A 84 -5.42 4.33 9.40
N ALA A 85 -5.55 3.28 10.19
CA ALA A 85 -6.39 3.27 11.38
C ALA A 85 -5.98 4.35 12.40
N LYS A 86 -4.69 4.56 12.62
CA LYS A 86 -4.18 5.60 13.51
C LYS A 86 -4.54 6.99 13.01
N ILE A 87 -4.38 7.26 11.72
CA ILE A 87 -4.69 8.58 11.14
C ILE A 87 -6.20 8.84 11.15
N GLN A 88 -7.00 7.84 10.83
CA GLN A 88 -8.47 7.94 10.88
C GLN A 88 -8.99 8.27 12.30
N ARG A 89 -8.39 7.70 13.35
CA ARG A 89 -8.73 7.98 14.75
C ARG A 89 -8.40 9.41 15.15
N VAL A 90 -7.32 9.99 14.62
CA VAL A 90 -6.90 11.37 14.95
C VAL A 90 -7.73 12.40 14.20
N LYS A 91 -8.13 12.11 12.97
CA LYS A 91 -8.98 13.00 12.16
C LYS A 91 -10.43 12.88 12.59
N LYS A 92 -10.95 13.91 13.28
CA LYS A 92 -12.38 14.03 13.60
C LYS A 92 -13.20 14.08 12.30
N GLY A 93 -14.01 13.06 12.05
CA GLY A 93 -14.91 13.04 10.89
C GLY A 93 -14.72 11.86 9.95
N GLY A 94 -13.79 10.96 10.22
CA GLY A 94 -13.57 9.71 9.50
C GLY A 94 -13.40 9.91 7.98
N ARG A 95 -12.26 9.51 7.45
CA ARG A 95 -12.02 9.52 6.01
C ARG A 95 -12.20 8.11 5.48
N GLN A 96 -12.99 7.94 4.44
CA GLN A 96 -13.06 6.65 3.75
C GLN A 96 -11.81 6.46 2.89
N VAL A 97 -11.15 5.33 3.05
CA VAL A 97 -9.95 4.95 2.29
C VAL A 97 -10.23 3.64 1.57
N PHE A 98 -10.06 3.62 0.27
CA PHE A 98 -10.08 2.42 -0.56
C PHE A 98 -8.66 2.13 -1.04
N ILE A 99 -8.27 0.87 -0.94
CA ILE A 99 -6.97 0.38 -1.40
C ILE A 99 -7.21 -0.79 -2.34
N THR A 100 -6.67 -0.71 -3.56
CA THR A 100 -6.51 -1.92 -4.38
C THR A 100 -5.17 -2.55 -4.04
N THR A 101 -5.13 -3.87 -3.86
CA THR A 101 -3.90 -4.57 -3.49
C THR A 101 -3.91 -6.02 -3.94
N HIS A 102 -2.73 -6.52 -4.27
CA HIS A 102 -2.40 -7.93 -4.42
C HIS A 102 -1.39 -8.39 -3.35
N SER A 103 -1.22 -7.62 -2.28
CA SER A 103 -0.21 -7.87 -1.25
C SER A 103 -0.72 -8.86 -0.20
N TYR A 104 0.02 -9.97 -0.06
CA TYR A 104 -0.16 -10.89 1.06
C TYR A 104 0.02 -10.18 2.40
N ASP A 105 1.01 -9.27 2.50
CA ASP A 105 1.36 -8.58 3.74
C ASP A 105 0.25 -7.63 4.23
N ILE A 106 -0.45 -6.93 3.32
CA ILE A 106 -1.61 -6.11 3.68
C ILE A 106 -2.76 -7.01 4.15
N LEU A 107 -3.10 -8.01 3.35
CA LEU A 107 -4.26 -8.88 3.61
C LEU A 107 -4.08 -9.81 4.82
N SER A 108 -2.84 -10.06 5.26
CA SER A 108 -2.57 -10.86 6.47
C SER A 108 -2.69 -10.05 7.76
N ASN A 109 -2.98 -8.74 7.69
CA ASN A 109 -3.12 -7.92 8.88
C ASN A 109 -4.44 -8.22 9.60
N GLU A 110 -4.35 -8.64 10.86
CA GLU A 110 -5.51 -9.01 11.70
C GLU A 110 -6.46 -7.85 12.01
N GLY A 111 -6.03 -6.61 11.75
CA GLY A 111 -6.86 -5.41 11.92
C GLY A 111 -7.84 -5.15 10.80
N ILE A 112 -7.85 -5.96 9.72
CA ILE A 112 -8.79 -5.86 8.60
C ILE A 112 -9.89 -6.86 8.80
N ALA A 113 -11.16 -6.40 8.82
CA ALA A 113 -12.33 -7.26 8.93
C ALA A 113 -12.80 -7.75 7.54
N PRO A 114 -13.41 -8.95 7.44
CA PRO A 114 -13.94 -9.47 6.17
C PRO A 114 -14.99 -8.56 5.52
N GLU A 115 -15.69 -7.75 6.30
CA GLU A 115 -16.65 -6.75 5.85
C GLU A 115 -15.98 -5.56 5.14
N GLU A 116 -14.69 -5.36 5.37
CA GLU A 116 -13.89 -4.28 4.78
C GLU A 116 -13.21 -4.71 3.47
N VAL A 117 -13.31 -5.98 3.08
CA VAL A 117 -12.67 -6.53 1.90
C VAL A 117 -13.69 -6.75 0.78
N LEU A 118 -13.45 -6.08 -0.36
CA LEU A 118 -14.18 -6.29 -1.61
C LEU A 118 -13.36 -7.22 -2.51
N LEU A 119 -13.92 -8.40 -2.81
CA LEU A 119 -13.35 -9.33 -3.76
C LEU A 119 -13.80 -8.96 -5.17
N LEU A 120 -12.84 -8.71 -6.06
CA LEU A 120 -13.09 -8.45 -7.47
C LEU A 120 -12.67 -9.69 -8.27
N THR A 121 -13.63 -10.31 -8.96
CA THR A 121 -13.39 -11.50 -9.77
C THR A 121 -13.84 -11.29 -11.21
N ASN A 122 -13.13 -11.89 -12.15
CA ASN A 122 -13.52 -11.84 -13.55
C ASN A 122 -14.63 -12.85 -13.84
N SER A 123 -15.67 -12.40 -14.54
CA SER A 123 -16.71 -13.25 -15.10
C SER A 123 -16.86 -13.01 -16.61
N PRO A 124 -17.59 -13.87 -17.34
CA PRO A 124 -17.86 -13.65 -18.76
C PRO A 124 -18.58 -12.33 -19.08
N GLU A 125 -19.29 -11.79 -18.10
CA GLU A 125 -20.05 -10.54 -18.23
C GLU A 125 -19.28 -9.31 -17.73
N GLY A 126 -18.06 -9.49 -17.20
CA GLY A 126 -17.21 -8.41 -16.70
C GLY A 126 -16.67 -8.70 -15.29
N THR A 127 -16.40 -7.65 -14.53
CA THR A 127 -15.91 -7.79 -13.15
C THR A 127 -17.07 -7.88 -12.17
N GLU A 128 -17.11 -8.95 -11.41
CA GLU A 128 -18.03 -9.10 -10.27
C GLU A 128 -17.37 -8.60 -9.00
N VAL A 129 -18.15 -7.94 -8.14
CA VAL A 129 -17.69 -7.39 -6.87
C VAL A 129 -18.53 -7.97 -5.75
N GLU A 130 -17.88 -8.60 -4.79
CA GLU A 130 -18.54 -9.20 -3.64
C GLU A 130 -17.83 -8.84 -2.33
N VAL A 131 -18.58 -8.57 -1.27
CA VAL A 131 -17.99 -8.40 0.06
C VAL A 131 -17.55 -9.76 0.58
N LEU A 132 -16.30 -9.88 1.03
CA LEU A 132 -15.70 -11.15 1.41
C LEU A 132 -16.50 -11.88 2.51
N SER A 133 -17.11 -11.13 3.43
CA SER A 133 -17.98 -11.69 4.46
C SER A 133 -19.26 -12.34 3.93
N ASN A 134 -19.63 -12.15 2.66
CA ASN A 134 -20.76 -12.84 2.02
C ASN A 134 -20.35 -14.16 1.34
N VAL A 135 -19.06 -14.34 1.11
CA VAL A 135 -18.52 -15.55 0.45
C VAL A 135 -18.48 -16.72 1.45
N GLU A 136 -19.38 -17.70 1.32
CA GLU A 136 -19.48 -18.84 2.25
C GLU A 136 -18.17 -19.64 2.38
N LYS A 137 -17.45 -19.83 1.28
CA LYS A 137 -16.14 -20.49 1.30
C LYS A 137 -15.14 -19.72 2.14
N ALA A 138 -15.15 -18.38 2.07
CA ALA A 138 -14.27 -17.51 2.84
C ALA A 138 -14.55 -17.62 4.34
N LYS A 139 -15.83 -17.57 4.75
CA LYS A 139 -16.24 -17.73 6.15
C LYS A 139 -15.70 -19.00 6.78
N ASN A 140 -15.82 -20.13 6.08
CA ASN A 140 -15.37 -21.42 6.58
C ASN A 140 -13.85 -21.48 6.79
N ILE A 141 -13.08 -20.90 5.86
CA ILE A 141 -11.61 -20.87 5.94
C ILE A 141 -11.15 -19.93 7.06
N LEU A 142 -11.74 -18.73 7.17
CA LEU A 142 -11.44 -17.79 8.25
C LEU A 142 -11.80 -18.37 9.63
N ALA A 143 -12.94 -19.07 9.75
CA ALA A 143 -13.34 -19.75 10.97
C ALA A 143 -12.37 -20.88 11.39
N ALA A 144 -11.64 -21.46 10.43
CA ALA A 144 -10.57 -22.43 10.69
C ALA A 144 -9.24 -21.78 11.11
N GLY A 145 -9.18 -20.45 11.23
CA GLY A 145 -8.02 -19.71 11.72
C GLY A 145 -6.99 -19.31 10.64
N PHE A 146 -7.35 -19.41 9.37
CA PHE A 146 -6.52 -18.93 8.27
C PHE A 146 -6.61 -17.39 8.14
N SER A 147 -5.58 -16.78 7.60
CA SER A 147 -5.55 -15.33 7.34
C SER A 147 -6.45 -14.94 6.18
N MET A 148 -6.80 -13.66 6.09
CA MET A 148 -7.54 -13.12 4.95
C MET A 148 -6.77 -13.30 3.63
N ALA A 149 -5.44 -13.19 3.66
CA ALA A 149 -4.59 -13.44 2.51
C ALA A 149 -4.70 -14.88 2.00
N ASP A 150 -4.76 -15.88 2.91
CA ASP A 150 -4.90 -17.29 2.54
C ASP A 150 -6.24 -17.57 1.85
N VAL A 151 -7.25 -16.74 2.09
CA VAL A 151 -8.56 -16.82 1.44
C VAL A 151 -8.57 -16.08 0.10
N VAL A 152 -8.13 -14.84 0.08
CA VAL A 152 -8.27 -13.94 -1.08
C VAL A 152 -7.32 -14.31 -2.21
N MET A 153 -6.05 -14.60 -1.91
CA MET A 153 -5.03 -14.85 -2.94
C MET A 153 -5.37 -16.03 -3.88
N PRO A 154 -5.89 -17.16 -3.39
CA PRO A 154 -6.34 -18.22 -4.28
C PRO A 154 -7.59 -17.88 -5.12
N LEU A 155 -8.49 -17.03 -4.60
CA LEU A 155 -9.72 -16.63 -5.29
C LEU A 155 -9.48 -15.61 -6.41
N THR A 156 -8.44 -14.82 -6.29
CA THR A 156 -8.04 -13.80 -7.29
C THR A 156 -6.99 -14.28 -8.27
N LYS A 157 -6.57 -15.55 -8.18
CA LYS A 157 -5.57 -16.14 -9.06
C LYS A 157 -6.04 -16.10 -10.53
N PRO A 158 -5.22 -15.58 -11.49
CA PRO A 158 -5.56 -15.60 -12.90
C PRO A 158 -5.81 -17.00 -13.44
N TRP A 159 -6.87 -17.20 -14.23
CA TRP A 159 -7.29 -18.51 -14.74
C TRP A 159 -6.23 -19.21 -15.60
N SER A 160 -5.39 -18.45 -16.27
CA SER A 160 -4.40 -18.97 -17.22
C SER A 160 -2.98 -19.08 -16.64
N ILE A 161 -2.78 -18.86 -15.34
CA ILE A 161 -1.42 -18.82 -14.77
C ILE A 161 -0.66 -20.14 -14.95
N GLU A 162 -1.38 -21.27 -14.95
CA GLU A 162 -0.78 -22.59 -15.15
C GLU A 162 -0.30 -22.81 -16.60
N SER A 163 -0.95 -22.16 -17.57
CA SER A 163 -0.55 -22.24 -18.97
C SER A 163 0.73 -21.46 -19.30
N MET A 164 1.13 -20.52 -18.43
CA MET A 164 2.39 -19.78 -18.62
C MET A 164 3.63 -20.68 -18.60
N SER A 165 3.59 -21.81 -17.87
CA SER A 165 4.68 -22.79 -17.86
C SER A 165 4.85 -23.56 -19.18
N HIS A 166 3.86 -23.48 -20.06
CA HIS A 166 3.86 -24.16 -21.38
C HIS A 166 4.17 -23.22 -22.55
N ILE A 167 4.48 -21.95 -22.29
CA ILE A 167 4.90 -21.01 -23.34
C ILE A 167 6.24 -21.49 -23.90
N LYS A 168 6.23 -21.92 -25.17
CA LYS A 168 7.46 -22.18 -25.92
C LYS A 168 7.91 -20.86 -26.53
N LEU A 169 9.14 -20.47 -26.25
CA LEU A 169 9.81 -19.37 -26.93
C LEU A 169 10.44 -19.99 -28.19
N ASP A 170 9.80 -19.76 -29.34
CA ASP A 170 10.38 -20.12 -30.67
C ASP A 170 11.45 -19.12 -31.03
#